data_35048283597d030a5d3a33c16988a4a1
#
_entry.id   35048283597d030a5d3a33c16988a4a1
#
_cell.length_a   1.000
_cell.length_b   1.000
_cell.length_c   1.000
_cell.angle_alpha   90.00
_cell.angle_beta   90.00
_cell.angle_gamma   90.00
#
_symmetry.space_group_name_H-M   'P 1'
#
loop_
_entity.id
_entity.type
_entity.pdbx_description
1 polymer ?
#
loop_
_entity_poly.entity_id
_entity_poly.type
_entity_poly.pdbx_seq_one_letter_code
_entity_poly.pdbx_strand_id
1 'polypeptide(L)'
;MFFSLEQFRKAWPKQGWSWDYRFSMVASSFHVDLIPDAERALLLAFPESYDPKGFARAPEHIRELGESVGGIRADQRMFAGPAVGRLVPIGLWWPWGDEITISLRVGLAGYVGEHDLRRLQMNFNALG
;
A
#
# COMPACT_ATOMS: atom_id res chain seq x y z
N MET A 1 11.34 1.81 8.69
CA MET A 1 10.07 1.83 7.93
C MET A 1 10.03 2.97 6.92
N PHE A 2 10.17 4.22 7.34
CA PHE A 2 10.09 5.35 6.40
C PHE A 2 11.25 5.39 5.42
N PHE A 3 12.42 4.92 5.80
CA PHE A 3 13.54 4.78 4.86
C PHE A 3 13.17 3.80 3.72
N SER A 4 12.60 2.64 4.06
CA SER A 4 12.18 1.66 3.05
C SER A 4 11.06 2.20 2.16
N LEU A 5 10.13 2.95 2.73
CA LEU A 5 9.08 3.60 1.95
C LEU A 5 9.64 4.65 0.99
N GLU A 6 10.69 5.38 1.41
CA GLU A 6 11.36 6.32 0.53
C GLU A 6 12.04 5.60 -0.64
N GLN A 7 12.73 4.49 -0.37
CA GLN A 7 13.35 3.68 -1.43
C GLN A 7 12.29 3.14 -2.40
N PHE A 8 11.18 2.67 -1.87
CA PHE A 8 10.03 2.23 -2.66
C PHE A 8 9.52 3.37 -3.55
N ARG A 9 9.28 4.55 -2.97
CA ARG A 9 8.78 5.70 -3.72
C ARG A 9 9.71 6.08 -4.87
N LYS A 10 11.03 6.10 -4.61
CA LYS A 10 12.02 6.45 -5.63
C LYS A 10 12.06 5.44 -6.78
N ALA A 11 11.83 4.17 -6.48
CA ALA A 11 11.82 3.09 -7.48
C ALA A 11 10.47 2.95 -8.19
N TRP A 12 9.41 3.55 -7.65
CA TRP A 12 8.07 3.45 -8.20
C TRP A 12 8.01 4.04 -9.62
N PRO A 13 7.42 3.30 -10.60
CA PRO A 13 7.49 3.70 -12.01
C PRO A 13 6.62 4.88 -12.40
N LYS A 14 5.73 5.31 -11.52
CA LYS A 14 4.85 6.45 -11.78
C LYS A 14 5.08 7.56 -10.78
N GLN A 15 5.25 8.78 -11.24
CA GLN A 15 5.41 9.95 -10.37
C GLN A 15 4.05 10.53 -9.99
N GLY A 16 4.03 11.19 -8.85
CA GLY A 16 2.84 11.86 -8.35
C GLY A 16 1.96 10.94 -7.52
N TRP A 17 1.97 11.16 -6.21
CA TRP A 17 1.10 10.48 -5.28
C TRP A 17 0.06 11.46 -4.78
N SER A 18 -1.19 11.01 -4.64
CA SER A 18 -2.26 11.81 -4.06
C SER A 18 -2.61 11.28 -2.68
N TRP A 19 -3.26 12.12 -1.87
CA TRP A 19 -3.74 11.71 -0.56
C TRP A 19 -5.20 11.27 -0.65
N ASP A 20 -5.47 10.05 -0.17
CA ASP A 20 -6.82 9.52 -0.10
C ASP A 20 -7.37 9.76 1.30
N TYR A 21 -8.24 10.74 1.44
CA TYR A 21 -8.84 11.12 2.72
C TYR A 21 -9.74 10.04 3.31
N ARG A 22 -10.33 9.21 2.47
CA ARG A 22 -11.23 8.16 2.91
C ARG A 22 -10.50 7.10 3.73
N PHE A 23 -9.31 6.72 3.29
CA PHE A 23 -8.54 5.66 3.93
C PHE A 23 -7.29 6.17 4.66
N SER A 24 -7.00 7.46 4.58
CA SER A 24 -5.76 8.04 5.13
C SER A 24 -4.51 7.34 4.58
N MET A 25 -4.45 7.24 3.27
CA MET A 25 -3.37 6.58 2.53
C MET A 25 -2.91 7.43 1.36
N VAL A 26 -1.69 7.20 0.90
CA VAL A 26 -1.22 7.78 -0.36
C VAL A 26 -1.61 6.85 -1.51
N ALA A 27 -1.95 7.42 -2.66
CA ALA A 27 -2.47 6.67 -3.79
C ALA A 27 -1.74 7.01 -5.08
N SER A 28 -1.51 5.98 -5.90
CA SER A 28 -0.96 6.11 -7.25
C SER A 28 -1.73 5.16 -8.17
N SER A 29 -2.19 5.66 -9.30
CA SER A 29 -2.82 4.82 -10.33
C SER A 29 -1.87 4.70 -11.52
N PHE A 30 -1.72 3.50 -12.05
CA PHE A 30 -0.74 3.24 -13.11
C PHE A 30 -1.26 2.22 -14.11
N HIS A 31 -0.64 2.22 -15.30
CA HIS A 31 -1.02 1.30 -16.38
C HIS A 31 -0.45 -0.10 -16.12
N VAL A 32 -1.19 -1.14 -16.54
CA VAL A 32 -0.78 -2.54 -16.35
C VAL A 32 0.58 -2.87 -16.98
N ASP A 33 1.01 -2.13 -17.99
CA ASP A 33 2.33 -2.33 -18.59
C ASP A 33 3.47 -2.08 -17.59
N LEU A 34 3.21 -1.35 -16.52
CA LEU A 34 4.20 -1.03 -15.50
C LEU A 34 4.23 -2.06 -14.36
N ILE A 35 3.41 -3.12 -14.43
CA ILE A 35 3.35 -4.12 -13.35
C ILE A 35 4.72 -4.68 -12.97
N PRO A 36 5.60 -5.10 -13.92
CA PRO A 36 6.90 -5.64 -13.53
C PRO A 36 7.74 -4.65 -12.72
N ASP A 37 7.75 -3.38 -13.12
CA ASP A 37 8.49 -2.35 -12.40
C ASP A 37 7.85 -2.04 -11.04
N ALA A 38 6.52 -2.01 -10.99
CA ALA A 38 5.79 -1.80 -9.75
C ALA A 38 6.05 -2.93 -8.75
N GLU A 39 6.05 -4.17 -9.21
CA GLU A 39 6.30 -5.33 -8.33
C GLU A 39 7.73 -5.32 -7.79
N ARG A 40 8.72 -4.93 -8.60
CA ARG A 40 10.09 -4.79 -8.13
C ARG A 40 10.22 -3.70 -7.05
N ALA A 41 9.55 -2.57 -7.26
CA ALA A 41 9.57 -1.49 -6.28
C ALA A 41 8.92 -1.91 -4.95
N LEU A 42 7.79 -2.64 -5.03
CA LEU A 42 7.08 -3.11 -3.83
C LEU A 42 7.96 -3.96 -2.92
N LEU A 43 8.86 -4.77 -3.48
CA LEU A 43 9.74 -5.63 -2.69
C LEU A 43 10.70 -4.84 -1.79
N LEU A 44 10.96 -3.57 -2.08
CA LEU A 44 11.85 -2.74 -1.27
C LEU A 44 11.25 -2.40 0.10
N ALA A 45 9.92 -2.37 0.21
CA ALA A 45 9.24 -2.02 1.45
C ALA A 45 8.24 -3.07 1.91
N PHE A 46 7.75 -3.93 1.01
CA PHE A 46 6.66 -4.86 1.27
C PHE A 46 7.03 -6.28 0.84
N PRO A 47 7.83 -7.00 1.65
CA PRO A 47 8.24 -8.37 1.29
C PRO A 47 7.11 -9.39 1.37
N GLU A 48 6.02 -9.09 2.08
CA GLU A 48 4.89 -9.99 2.19
C GLU A 48 3.73 -9.54 1.30
N SER A 49 3.09 -10.50 0.62
CA SER A 49 1.91 -10.22 -0.18
C SER A 49 0.85 -11.29 0.05
N TYR A 50 -0.40 -10.88 -0.03
CA TYR A 50 -1.55 -11.74 0.21
C TYR A 50 -2.56 -11.59 -0.93
N ASP A 51 -2.84 -12.67 -1.64
CA ASP A 51 -3.99 -12.78 -2.51
C ASP A 51 -5.22 -13.15 -1.65
N PRO A 52 -6.43 -13.29 -2.19
CA PRO A 52 -7.60 -13.64 -1.38
C PRO A 52 -7.45 -14.92 -0.57
N LYS A 53 -6.78 -15.94 -1.09
CA LYS A 53 -6.54 -17.19 -0.36
C LYS A 53 -5.54 -16.99 0.76
N GLY A 54 -4.43 -16.31 0.47
CA GLY A 54 -3.41 -16.01 1.47
C GLY A 54 -3.92 -15.08 2.56
N PHE A 55 -4.80 -14.14 2.19
CA PHE A 55 -5.40 -13.21 3.13
C PHE A 55 -6.23 -13.94 4.21
N ALA A 56 -6.96 -14.98 3.82
CA ALA A 56 -7.73 -15.77 4.77
C ALA A 56 -6.87 -16.44 5.84
N ARG A 57 -5.58 -16.63 5.56
CA ARG A 57 -4.60 -17.26 6.46
C ARG A 57 -3.61 -16.25 7.04
N ALA A 58 -3.77 -14.98 6.75
CA ALA A 58 -2.87 -13.93 7.20
C ALA A 58 -2.98 -13.73 8.72
N PRO A 59 -1.97 -13.12 9.34
CA PRO A 59 -2.07 -12.73 10.75
C PRO A 59 -3.31 -11.88 11.01
N GLU A 60 -3.85 -11.97 12.23
CA GLU A 60 -5.10 -11.30 12.60
C GLU A 60 -5.09 -9.80 12.29
N HIS A 61 -3.99 -9.11 12.60
CA HIS A 61 -3.90 -7.67 12.36
C HIS A 61 -3.98 -7.30 10.86
N ILE A 62 -3.47 -8.17 9.99
CA ILE A 62 -3.59 -7.99 8.54
C ILE A 62 -5.04 -8.20 8.08
N ARG A 63 -5.69 -9.24 8.61
CA ARG A 63 -7.09 -9.52 8.26
C ARG A 63 -8.02 -8.42 8.74
N GLU A 64 -7.83 -7.93 9.96
CA GLU A 64 -8.63 -6.82 10.50
C GLU A 64 -8.52 -5.57 9.63
N LEU A 65 -7.30 -5.24 9.21
CA LEU A 65 -7.09 -4.09 8.35
C LEU A 65 -7.73 -4.28 6.98
N GLY A 66 -7.53 -5.44 6.34
CA GLY A 66 -8.15 -5.73 5.05
C GLY A 66 -9.67 -5.64 5.11
N GLU A 67 -10.26 -6.14 6.18
CA GLU A 67 -11.71 -6.05 6.39
C GLU A 67 -12.18 -4.61 6.58
N SER A 68 -11.37 -3.78 7.23
CA SER A 68 -11.71 -2.37 7.47
C SER A 68 -11.79 -1.55 6.17
N VAL A 69 -11.13 -2.00 5.10
CA VAL A 69 -11.18 -1.35 3.78
C VAL A 69 -12.08 -2.10 2.79
N GLY A 70 -12.93 -3.00 3.27
CA GLY A 70 -13.89 -3.70 2.44
C GLY A 70 -13.50 -5.11 2.00
N GLY A 71 -12.43 -5.67 2.57
CA GLY A 71 -11.94 -7.00 2.23
C GLY A 71 -11.07 -7.02 0.99
N ILE A 72 -10.63 -8.20 0.60
CA ILE A 72 -9.82 -8.41 -0.60
C ILE A 72 -10.61 -9.25 -1.60
N ARG A 73 -10.88 -8.66 -2.76
CA ARG A 73 -11.63 -9.32 -3.84
C ARG A 73 -10.71 -10.17 -4.71
N ALA A 74 -11.31 -10.95 -5.61
CA ALA A 74 -10.61 -11.97 -6.40
C ALA A 74 -9.35 -11.48 -7.14
N ASP A 75 -9.37 -10.24 -7.63
CA ASP A 75 -8.27 -9.67 -8.40
C ASP A 75 -7.40 -8.70 -7.59
N GLN A 76 -7.67 -8.56 -6.28
CA GLN A 76 -6.96 -7.64 -5.41
C GLN A 76 -5.85 -8.36 -4.66
N ARG A 77 -4.88 -7.56 -4.21
CA ARG A 77 -3.76 -8.05 -3.40
C ARG A 77 -3.48 -7.07 -2.27
N MET A 78 -2.96 -7.59 -1.17
CA MET A 78 -2.52 -6.77 -0.05
C MET A 78 -1.05 -7.04 0.21
N PHE A 79 -0.30 -5.98 0.45
CA PHE A 79 1.14 -6.05 0.74
C PHE A 79 1.39 -5.57 2.15
N ALA A 80 2.40 -6.14 2.80
CA ALA A 80 2.80 -5.71 4.13
C ALA A 80 4.31 -5.72 4.27
N GLY A 81 4.83 -4.77 5.02
CA GLY A 81 6.23 -4.70 5.39
C GLY A 81 6.43 -4.99 6.86
N PRO A 82 7.70 -5.04 7.31
CA PRO A 82 8.02 -5.32 8.70
C PRO A 82 7.43 -4.28 9.65
N ALA A 83 6.90 -4.76 10.76
CA ALA A 83 6.42 -3.88 11.81
C ALA A 83 7.58 -3.12 12.46
N VAL A 84 7.37 -1.84 12.75
CA VAL A 84 8.30 -1.03 13.52
C VAL A 84 7.51 -0.43 14.69
N GLY A 85 7.82 -0.89 15.91
CA GLY A 85 6.99 -0.57 17.05
C GLY A 85 5.58 -1.10 16.86
N ARG A 86 4.61 -0.21 16.88
CA ARG A 86 3.19 -0.55 16.71
C ARG A 86 2.65 -0.20 15.32
N LEU A 87 3.54 0.10 14.38
CA LEU A 87 3.15 0.47 13.01
C LEU A 87 3.56 -0.63 12.04
N VAL A 88 2.70 -0.89 11.06
CA VAL A 88 2.95 -1.82 9.97
C VAL A 88 2.66 -1.11 8.65
N PRO A 89 3.65 -1.01 7.74
CA PRO A 89 3.38 -0.44 6.43
C PRO A 89 2.60 -1.44 5.58
N ILE A 90 1.59 -0.95 4.87
CA ILE A 90 0.73 -1.80 4.06
C ILE A 90 0.50 -1.17 2.69
N GLY A 91 0.20 -2.03 1.71
CA GLY A 91 -0.19 -1.62 0.38
C GLY A 91 -1.43 -2.37 -0.07
N LEU A 92 -2.33 -1.67 -0.76
CA LEU A 92 -3.55 -2.24 -1.31
C LEU A 92 -3.51 -2.11 -2.83
N TRP A 93 -3.52 -3.24 -3.50
CA TRP A 93 -3.43 -3.34 -4.96
C TRP A 93 -4.82 -3.62 -5.52
N TRP A 94 -5.39 -2.61 -6.17
CA TRP A 94 -6.76 -2.65 -6.64
C TRP A 94 -6.86 -2.42 -8.16
N PRO A 95 -6.94 -3.49 -8.98
CA PRO A 95 -7.22 -3.33 -10.41
C PRO A 95 -8.56 -2.65 -10.65
N TRP A 96 -8.59 -1.77 -11.64
CA TRP A 96 -9.84 -1.15 -12.08
C TRP A 96 -10.57 -2.10 -13.04
N GLY A 97 -11.87 -1.90 -13.22
CA GLY A 97 -12.67 -2.71 -14.14
C GLY A 97 -12.35 -2.49 -15.62
N ASP A 98 -11.46 -1.55 -15.95
CA ASP A 98 -11.08 -1.27 -17.33
C ASP A 98 -9.99 -2.22 -17.89
N GLU A 99 -9.46 -3.11 -17.05
CA GLU A 99 -8.41 -4.08 -17.40
C GLU A 99 -7.04 -3.48 -17.76
N ILE A 100 -6.88 -2.14 -17.66
CA ILE A 100 -5.63 -1.47 -18.02
C ILE A 100 -5.05 -0.62 -16.89
N THR A 101 -5.82 -0.37 -15.83
CA THR A 101 -5.41 0.52 -14.74
C THR A 101 -5.41 -0.22 -13.41
N ILE A 102 -4.37 0.02 -12.62
CA ILE A 102 -4.27 -0.48 -11.26
C ILE A 102 -4.05 0.70 -10.33
N SER A 103 -4.74 0.70 -9.20
CA SER A 103 -4.54 1.68 -8.13
C SER A 103 -3.80 1.00 -6.98
N LEU A 104 -2.70 1.61 -6.54
CA LEU A 104 -2.02 1.21 -5.33
C LEU A 104 -2.24 2.28 -4.27
N ARG A 105 -2.64 1.84 -3.08
CA ARG A 105 -2.69 2.71 -1.91
C ARG A 105 -1.71 2.20 -0.87
N VAL A 106 -0.92 3.12 -0.32
CA VAL A 106 0.05 2.81 0.72
C VAL A 106 -0.33 3.53 1.99
N GLY A 107 -0.37 2.80 3.08
CA GLY A 107 -0.75 3.33 4.36
C GLY A 107 -0.06 2.64 5.52
N LEU A 108 -0.52 2.96 6.71
CA LEU A 108 0.01 2.42 7.96
C LEU A 108 -1.12 1.74 8.72
N ALA A 109 -0.81 0.59 9.31
CA ALA A 109 -1.71 -0.13 10.20
C ALA A 109 -1.16 -0.11 11.62
N GLY A 110 -2.00 -0.47 12.59
CA GLY A 110 -1.64 -0.50 14.00
C GLY A 110 -2.10 0.76 14.73
N TYR A 111 -1.29 1.22 15.67
CA TYR A 111 -1.63 2.41 16.45
C TYR A 111 -1.09 3.65 15.74
N VAL A 112 -1.86 4.16 14.77
CA VAL A 112 -1.43 5.24 13.88
C VAL A 112 -1.93 6.57 14.42
N GLY A 113 -1.00 7.49 14.72
CA GLY A 113 -1.32 8.84 15.13
C GLY A 113 -1.24 9.85 13.97
N GLU A 114 -1.69 11.07 14.22
CA GLU A 114 -1.65 12.14 13.21
C GLU A 114 -0.23 12.44 12.74
N HIS A 115 0.74 12.36 13.65
CA HIS A 115 2.14 12.57 13.32
C HIS A 115 2.63 11.52 12.30
N ASP A 116 2.23 10.28 12.48
CA ASP A 116 2.59 9.19 11.56
C ASP A 116 2.00 9.40 10.18
N LEU A 117 0.73 9.82 10.11
CA LEU A 117 0.07 10.11 8.85
C LEU A 117 0.72 11.29 8.14
N ARG A 118 1.12 12.31 8.87
CA ARG A 118 1.83 13.46 8.29
C ARG A 118 3.18 13.05 7.72
N ARG A 119 3.92 12.20 8.43
CA ARG A 119 5.19 11.67 7.92
C ARG A 119 4.99 10.87 6.65
N LEU A 120 3.93 10.07 6.59
CA LEU A 120 3.58 9.31 5.39
C LEU A 120 3.30 10.25 4.22
N GLN A 121 2.46 11.27 4.42
CA GLN A 121 2.16 12.26 3.40
C GLN A 121 3.42 12.97 2.89
N MET A 122 4.28 13.40 3.80
CA MET A 122 5.52 14.10 3.47
C MET A 122 6.48 13.18 2.70
N ASN A 123 6.60 11.92 3.13
CA ASN A 123 7.46 10.94 2.48
C ASN A 123 7.10 10.77 0.99
N PHE A 124 5.83 10.81 0.66
CA PHE A 124 5.32 10.67 -0.70
C PHE A 124 5.01 11.99 -1.39
N ASN A 125 5.26 13.10 -0.72
CA ASN A 125 4.93 14.44 -1.23
C ASN A 125 3.45 14.55 -1.64
N ALA A 126 2.57 14.01 -0.81
CA ALA A 126 1.13 13.92 -1.06
C ALA A 126 0.34 14.85 -0.12
N LEU A 127 0.77 16.12 -0.04
CA LEU A 127 0.22 17.09 0.92
C LEU A 127 -1.00 17.84 0.38
N GLY A 128 -1.34 17.62 -0.84
CA GLY A 128 -2.48 18.26 -1.47
C GLY A 128 -3.71 17.42 -1.38
#